data_deff46c816a502841c37d776060746fa
#
_entry.id   deff46c816a502841c37d776060746fa
#
_cell.length_a   1.000
_cell.length_b   1.000
_cell.length_c   1.000
_cell.angle_alpha   90.00
_cell.angle_beta   90.00
_cell.angle_gamma   90.00
#
_symmetry.space_group_name_H-M   'P 1'
#
loop_
_entity.id
_entity.type
_entity.pdbx_description
1 polymer ?
#
loop_
_entity_poly.entity_id
_entity_poly.type
_entity_poly.pdbx_seq_one_letter_code
_entity_poly.pdbx_strand_id
1 'polypeptide(L)'
;MTKARVAVMLSGNGTTMSSLLFHSRLPDCPYEIVLVASNQPEARGLKIAEAEGIPTFAHSHKGMGREEHEAIIDAAMRDARAEFIALAGYMRVLTEGFVAKWAGRMLNTHPSLLPKYKGLHTHERAIEAGDSHGGCSVHIVTPELDAGPLLGQVAVHILPDDTPDTLSARVLMAEYQLYPRMLADYVGRERSPDYLVAQVRERALAQPEAEETLSHGMPCFGIVKGKKFAYVSLDHHGDGKTSLLVKISGPDEQAQLIDMDPDRYYRPAYFGDGWVGIRLDLGDNDWDAVAEWLARSWRAVAPKKLTGLLSVADEF
;
A
#
# COMPACT_ATOMS: atom_id res chain seq x y z
N MET A 1 -7.62 -0.05 -13.53
CA MET A 1 -7.32 0.10 -12.09
C MET A 1 -6.72 1.45 -11.84
N THR A 2 -7.13 2.17 -10.81
CA THR A 2 -6.44 3.37 -10.34
C THR A 2 -5.06 3.00 -9.81
N LYS A 3 -4.01 3.70 -10.25
CA LYS A 3 -2.64 3.45 -9.77
C LYS A 3 -2.45 4.02 -8.37
N ALA A 4 -1.70 3.33 -7.50
CA ALA A 4 -1.27 3.86 -6.21
C ALA A 4 -0.34 5.05 -6.40
N ARG A 5 -0.52 6.10 -5.62
CA ARG A 5 0.23 7.36 -5.71
C ARG A 5 1.46 7.30 -4.81
N VAL A 6 2.64 7.20 -5.40
CA VAL A 6 3.91 7.03 -4.67
C VAL A 6 4.74 8.30 -4.72
N ALA A 7 5.16 8.79 -3.56
CA ALA A 7 6.22 9.79 -3.45
C ALA A 7 7.58 9.09 -3.27
N VAL A 8 8.61 9.59 -3.93
CA VAL A 8 9.98 9.08 -3.76
C VAL A 8 10.81 10.08 -2.99
N MET A 9 11.50 9.63 -1.93
CA MET A 9 12.47 10.46 -1.20
C MET A 9 13.89 10.04 -1.54
N LEU A 10 14.74 11.03 -1.82
CA LEU A 10 16.15 10.83 -2.14
C LEU A 10 17.05 11.93 -1.57
N SER A 11 18.36 11.68 -1.49
CA SER A 11 19.37 12.68 -1.10
C SER A 11 20.47 12.90 -2.15
N GLY A 12 20.50 12.13 -3.23
CA GLY A 12 21.65 12.11 -4.13
C GLY A 12 21.32 11.95 -5.61
N ASN A 13 22.00 11.02 -6.26
CA ASN A 13 22.03 10.87 -7.73
C ASN A 13 20.69 10.46 -8.36
N GLY A 14 19.79 9.81 -7.62
CA GLY A 14 18.46 9.42 -8.12
C GLY A 14 18.44 8.21 -9.04
N THR A 15 19.49 7.39 -9.04
CA THR A 15 19.54 6.20 -9.92
C THR A 15 18.49 5.15 -9.55
N THR A 16 18.33 4.87 -8.25
CA THR A 16 17.26 3.99 -7.74
C THR A 16 15.89 4.60 -8.00
N MET A 17 15.71 5.92 -7.80
CA MET A 17 14.46 6.62 -8.18
C MET A 17 14.14 6.44 -9.66
N SER A 18 15.15 6.52 -10.55
CA SER A 18 14.94 6.33 -11.99
C SER A 18 14.41 4.93 -12.31
N SER A 19 14.89 3.88 -11.62
CA SER A 19 14.37 2.52 -11.83
C SER A 19 12.89 2.39 -11.43
N LEU A 20 12.48 3.02 -10.32
CA LEU A 20 11.09 3.10 -9.90
C LEU A 20 10.23 3.85 -10.92
N LEU A 21 10.73 4.99 -11.41
CA LEU A 21 10.04 5.83 -12.38
C LEU A 21 9.80 5.09 -13.70
N PHE A 22 10.83 4.46 -14.27
CA PHE A 22 10.68 3.72 -15.52
C PHE A 22 9.73 2.53 -15.37
N HIS A 23 9.79 1.82 -14.25
CA HIS A 23 8.86 0.73 -13.96
C HIS A 23 7.41 1.23 -13.84
N SER A 24 7.18 2.40 -13.25
CA SER A 24 5.83 2.99 -13.10
C SER A 24 5.11 3.26 -14.41
N ARG A 25 5.87 3.34 -15.53
CA ARG A 25 5.35 3.57 -16.88
C ARG A 25 4.92 2.30 -17.60
N LEU A 26 5.22 1.13 -17.04
CA LEU A 26 4.74 -0.12 -17.61
C LEU A 26 3.20 -0.17 -17.58
N PRO A 27 2.55 -0.74 -18.62
CA PRO A 27 1.09 -0.77 -18.72
C PRO A 27 0.40 -1.34 -17.49
N ASP A 28 0.93 -2.43 -16.93
CA ASP A 28 0.33 -3.16 -15.81
C ASP A 28 0.90 -2.74 -14.45
N CYS A 29 1.71 -1.69 -14.39
CA CYS A 29 2.26 -1.23 -13.12
C CYS A 29 1.16 -0.63 -12.24
N PRO A 30 1.01 -1.11 -10.99
CA PRO A 30 -0.05 -0.68 -10.09
C PRO A 30 0.22 0.65 -9.39
N TYR A 31 1.33 1.33 -9.68
CA TYR A 31 1.66 2.62 -9.09
C TYR A 31 2.09 3.66 -10.11
N GLU A 32 1.99 4.93 -9.72
CA GLU A 32 2.56 6.09 -10.40
C GLU A 32 3.41 6.91 -9.43
N ILE A 33 4.48 7.56 -9.94
CA ILE A 33 5.26 8.50 -9.13
C ILE A 33 4.63 9.88 -9.24
N VAL A 34 4.18 10.42 -8.11
CA VAL A 34 3.47 11.72 -8.05
C VAL A 34 4.32 12.86 -7.54
N LEU A 35 5.43 12.54 -6.85
CA LEU A 35 6.36 13.51 -6.28
C LEU A 35 7.74 12.88 -6.11
N VAL A 36 8.79 13.63 -6.40
CA VAL A 36 10.14 13.32 -5.94
C VAL A 36 10.60 14.40 -4.97
N ALA A 37 10.84 14.00 -3.72
CA ALA A 37 11.22 14.91 -2.64
C ALA A 37 12.68 14.70 -2.22
N SER A 38 13.37 15.79 -1.87
CA SER A 38 14.75 15.73 -1.40
C SER A 38 15.03 16.69 -0.24
N ASN A 39 15.85 16.23 0.72
CA ASN A 39 16.45 17.05 1.76
C ASN A 39 17.70 17.81 1.26
N GLN A 40 18.08 17.64 0.00
CA GLN A 40 19.22 18.28 -0.68
C GLN A 40 18.73 18.97 -1.94
N PRO A 41 18.59 20.33 -1.97
CA PRO A 41 18.07 21.04 -3.15
C PRO A 41 18.89 20.81 -4.43
N GLU A 42 20.19 20.54 -4.28
CA GLU A 42 21.10 20.29 -5.41
C GLU A 42 21.15 18.81 -5.84
N ALA A 43 20.31 17.94 -5.27
CA ALA A 43 20.32 16.51 -5.61
C ALA A 43 20.07 16.31 -7.11
N ARG A 44 20.97 15.57 -7.78
CA ARG A 44 20.86 15.29 -9.21
C ARG A 44 19.56 14.57 -9.58
N GLY A 45 19.05 13.74 -8.65
CA GLY A 45 17.79 13.01 -8.84
C GLY A 45 16.60 13.93 -9.07
N LEU A 46 16.57 15.15 -8.51
CA LEU A 46 15.50 16.13 -8.77
C LEU A 46 15.49 16.56 -10.22
N LYS A 47 16.67 16.86 -10.80
CA LYS A 47 16.81 17.27 -12.20
C LYS A 47 16.38 16.17 -13.17
N ILE A 48 16.63 14.89 -12.80
CA ILE A 48 16.16 13.74 -13.57
C ILE A 48 14.63 13.68 -13.51
N ALA A 49 14.03 13.82 -12.33
CA ALA A 49 12.58 13.80 -12.16
C ALA A 49 11.89 14.92 -12.95
N GLU A 50 12.42 16.14 -12.89
CA GLU A 50 11.93 17.30 -13.65
C GLU A 50 11.99 17.06 -15.16
N ALA A 51 13.12 16.53 -15.67
CA ALA A 51 13.28 16.20 -17.09
C ALA A 51 12.28 15.13 -17.56
N GLU A 52 11.84 14.27 -16.64
CA GLU A 52 10.84 13.23 -16.90
C GLU A 52 9.38 13.68 -16.61
N GLY A 53 9.18 14.97 -16.30
CA GLY A 53 7.87 15.58 -16.09
C GLY A 53 7.23 15.24 -14.73
N ILE A 54 8.01 14.77 -13.74
CA ILE A 54 7.52 14.46 -12.40
C ILE A 54 7.67 15.70 -11.52
N PRO A 55 6.62 16.09 -10.76
CA PRO A 55 6.72 17.15 -9.77
C PRO A 55 7.84 16.89 -8.76
N THR A 56 8.60 17.94 -8.42
CA THR A 56 9.70 17.86 -7.46
C THR A 56 9.46 18.78 -6.28
N PHE A 57 9.99 18.42 -5.14
CA PHE A 57 10.03 19.23 -3.94
C PHE A 57 11.39 19.12 -3.27
N ALA A 58 11.99 20.23 -2.89
CA ALA A 58 13.26 20.23 -2.20
C ALA A 58 13.27 21.23 -1.06
N HIS A 59 13.71 20.77 0.10
CA HIS A 59 13.90 21.64 1.26
C HIS A 59 15.17 21.24 2.00
N SER A 60 16.08 22.22 2.20
CA SER A 60 17.34 21.95 2.89
C SER A 60 17.08 21.66 4.38
N HIS A 61 17.68 20.58 4.87
CA HIS A 61 17.61 20.23 6.28
C HIS A 61 18.65 20.98 7.15
N LYS A 62 19.55 21.79 6.53
CA LYS A 62 20.62 22.48 7.24
C LYS A 62 20.06 23.57 8.15
N GLY A 63 20.50 23.56 9.41
CA GLY A 63 20.05 24.52 10.41
C GLY A 63 18.65 24.29 10.98
N MET A 64 18.02 23.16 10.67
CA MET A 64 16.65 22.84 11.04
C MET A 64 16.57 21.53 11.83
N GLY A 65 15.65 21.44 12.78
CA GLY A 65 15.34 20.22 13.51
C GLY A 65 14.79 19.13 12.58
N ARG A 66 14.87 17.86 12.99
CA ARG A 66 14.35 16.76 12.17
C ARG A 66 12.84 16.87 12.00
N GLU A 67 12.11 17.04 13.09
CA GLU A 67 10.65 17.13 13.10
C GLU A 67 10.13 18.31 12.28
N GLU A 68 10.79 19.46 12.36
CA GLU A 68 10.42 20.66 11.59
C GLU A 68 10.60 20.43 10.09
N HIS A 69 11.73 19.87 9.69
CA HIS A 69 11.99 19.52 8.29
C HIS A 69 11.02 18.45 7.77
N GLU A 70 10.76 17.42 8.56
CA GLU A 70 9.83 16.34 8.21
C GLU A 70 8.40 16.85 8.07
N ALA A 71 7.96 17.82 8.88
CA ALA A 71 6.64 18.42 8.75
C ALA A 71 6.49 19.16 7.40
N ILE A 72 7.53 19.80 6.91
CA ILE A 72 7.55 20.48 5.61
C ILE A 72 7.47 19.47 4.46
N ILE A 73 8.24 18.38 4.54
CA ILE A 73 8.18 17.31 3.52
C ILE A 73 6.84 16.58 3.57
N ASP A 74 6.31 16.30 4.76
CA ASP A 74 4.99 15.66 4.94
C ASP A 74 3.87 16.48 4.28
N ALA A 75 3.90 17.80 4.44
CA ALA A 75 2.94 18.69 3.79
C ALA A 75 3.01 18.57 2.25
N ALA A 76 4.21 18.61 1.66
CA ALA A 76 4.38 18.45 0.22
C ALA A 76 3.88 17.09 -0.29
N MET A 77 4.08 16.02 0.47
CA MET A 77 3.57 14.68 0.11
C MET A 77 2.04 14.61 0.17
N ARG A 78 1.43 15.25 1.17
CA ARG A 78 -0.03 15.33 1.29
C ARG A 78 -0.64 16.16 0.16
N ASP A 79 -0.04 17.29 -0.17
CA ASP A 79 -0.46 18.14 -1.30
C ASP A 79 -0.39 17.37 -2.62
N ALA A 80 0.63 16.53 -2.79
CA ALA A 80 0.75 15.60 -3.92
C ALA A 80 -0.20 14.40 -3.81
N ARG A 81 -0.99 14.26 -2.75
CA ARG A 81 -1.87 13.12 -2.47
C ARG A 81 -1.13 11.78 -2.56
N ALA A 82 0.09 11.72 -2.02
CA ALA A 82 0.83 10.48 -1.96
C ALA A 82 0.17 9.51 -0.97
N GLU A 83 0.06 8.26 -1.37
CA GLU A 83 -0.46 7.15 -0.55
C GLU A 83 0.69 6.36 0.07
N PHE A 84 1.81 6.26 -0.64
CA PHE A 84 3.01 5.53 -0.23
C PHE A 84 4.26 6.39 -0.41
N ILE A 85 5.29 6.04 0.36
CA ILE A 85 6.63 6.62 0.24
C ILE A 85 7.62 5.51 -0.12
N ALA A 86 8.46 5.76 -1.13
CA ALA A 86 9.61 4.94 -1.46
C ALA A 86 10.91 5.71 -1.13
N LEU A 87 11.69 5.21 -0.17
CA LEU A 87 13.01 5.77 0.14
C LEU A 87 14.02 5.21 -0.87
N ALA A 88 14.61 6.08 -1.69
CA ALA A 88 15.55 5.73 -2.75
C ALA A 88 16.89 6.45 -2.52
N GLY A 89 17.63 5.99 -1.52
CA GLY A 89 18.88 6.65 -1.10
C GLY A 89 18.65 7.96 -0.34
N TYR A 90 17.66 7.97 0.55
CA TYR A 90 17.43 9.07 1.47
C TYR A 90 18.34 8.95 2.69
N MET A 91 19.34 9.83 2.81
CA MET A 91 20.45 9.72 3.77
C MET A 91 20.20 10.50 5.07
N ARG A 92 18.99 10.47 5.59
CA ARG A 92 18.67 11.05 6.90
C ARG A 92 17.76 10.10 7.67
N VAL A 93 18.14 9.84 8.93
CA VAL A 93 17.29 9.03 9.82
C VAL A 93 16.01 9.81 10.13
N LEU A 94 14.87 9.16 9.87
CA LEU A 94 13.54 9.70 10.11
C LEU A 94 13.16 9.59 11.60
N THR A 95 12.34 10.52 12.08
CA THR A 95 11.81 10.47 13.44
C THR A 95 10.73 9.41 13.57
N GLU A 96 10.56 8.87 14.79
CA GLU A 96 9.47 7.93 15.08
C GLU A 96 8.09 8.51 14.75
N GLY A 97 7.90 9.82 15.01
CA GLY A 97 6.66 10.52 14.69
C GLY A 97 6.34 10.57 13.21
N PHE A 98 7.35 10.78 12.35
CA PHE A 98 7.16 10.73 10.90
C PHE A 98 6.88 9.30 10.42
N VAL A 99 7.66 8.32 10.91
CA VAL A 99 7.46 6.91 10.55
C VAL A 99 6.07 6.42 10.97
N ALA A 100 5.59 6.82 12.16
CA ALA A 100 4.26 6.44 12.64
C ALA A 100 3.13 6.98 11.75
N LYS A 101 3.24 8.21 11.22
CA LYS A 101 2.26 8.79 10.28
C LYS A 101 2.14 7.98 8.98
N TRP A 102 3.24 7.35 8.56
CA TRP A 102 3.33 6.56 7.33
C TRP A 102 3.48 5.06 7.60
N ALA A 103 3.06 4.60 8.77
CA ALA A 103 3.17 3.20 9.15
C ALA A 103 2.53 2.27 8.11
N GLY A 104 3.28 1.24 7.69
CA GLY A 104 2.86 0.31 6.64
C GLY A 104 2.82 0.89 5.22
N ARG A 105 3.12 2.18 5.03
CA ARG A 105 3.06 2.86 3.72
C ARG A 105 4.40 3.44 3.28
N MET A 106 5.48 3.07 3.95
CA MET A 106 6.83 3.52 3.63
C MET A 106 7.75 2.32 3.41
N LEU A 107 8.41 2.27 2.26
CA LEU A 107 9.35 1.23 1.88
C LEU A 107 10.75 1.80 1.75
N ASN A 108 11.75 0.97 2.07
CA ASN A 108 13.16 1.30 1.87
C ASN A 108 13.88 0.16 1.15
N THR A 109 14.91 0.51 0.39
CA THR A 109 15.91 -0.44 -0.07
C THR A 109 17.19 -0.26 0.71
N HIS A 110 17.79 -1.36 1.14
CA HIS A 110 19.01 -1.39 1.93
C HIS A 110 20.05 -2.31 1.27
N PRO A 111 21.30 -1.83 1.07
CA PRO A 111 22.30 -2.55 0.28
C PRO A 111 23.02 -3.64 1.10
N SER A 112 22.27 -4.49 1.80
CA SER A 112 22.75 -5.71 2.45
C SER A 112 21.66 -6.78 2.49
N LEU A 113 22.04 -8.02 2.83
CA LEU A 113 21.12 -9.11 3.14
C LEU A 113 20.69 -9.00 4.61
N LEU A 114 19.68 -8.16 4.89
CA LEU A 114 19.15 -8.00 6.26
C LEU A 114 18.75 -9.36 6.87
N PRO A 115 18.95 -9.56 8.18
CA PRO A 115 19.31 -8.59 9.21
C PRO A 115 20.81 -8.27 9.32
N LYS A 116 21.67 -8.81 8.43
CA LYS A 116 23.11 -8.50 8.44
C LYS A 116 23.33 -7.06 7.99
N TYR A 117 24.31 -6.41 8.61
CA TYR A 117 24.86 -5.10 8.19
C TYR A 117 23.82 -3.98 8.10
N LYS A 118 22.95 -3.84 9.11
CA LYS A 118 22.13 -2.64 9.27
C LYS A 118 22.99 -1.37 9.28
N GLY A 119 22.48 -0.25 8.77
CA GLY A 119 23.18 1.04 8.74
C GLY A 119 24.19 1.15 7.60
N LEU A 120 25.30 1.84 7.85
CA LEU A 120 26.28 2.21 6.84
C LEU A 120 27.38 1.16 6.61
N HIS A 121 28.17 1.34 5.54
CA HIS A 121 29.37 0.55 5.21
C HIS A 121 29.08 -0.95 4.99
N THR A 122 27.95 -1.27 4.39
CA THR A 122 27.45 -2.65 4.25
C THR A 122 28.37 -3.53 3.42
N HIS A 123 28.89 -3.01 2.31
CA HIS A 123 29.78 -3.76 1.39
C HIS A 123 31.14 -4.01 2.00
N GLU A 124 31.74 -3.01 2.64
CA GLU A 124 33.02 -3.12 3.37
C GLU A 124 32.90 -4.21 4.45
N ARG A 125 31.87 -4.10 5.28
CA ARG A 125 31.61 -5.04 6.39
C ARG A 125 31.38 -6.47 5.90
N ALA A 126 30.71 -6.67 4.76
CA ALA A 126 30.48 -7.99 4.18
C ALA A 126 31.78 -8.59 3.63
N ILE A 127 32.64 -7.80 2.96
CA ILE A 127 33.95 -8.22 2.47
C ILE A 127 34.90 -8.54 3.65
N GLU A 128 34.99 -7.68 4.64
CA GLU A 128 35.82 -7.86 5.85
C GLU A 128 35.41 -9.10 6.65
N ALA A 129 34.12 -9.42 6.70
CA ALA A 129 33.61 -10.62 7.36
C ALA A 129 33.89 -11.91 6.58
N GLY A 130 34.37 -11.82 5.34
CA GLY A 130 34.61 -12.98 4.48
C GLY A 130 33.31 -13.67 4.03
N ASP A 131 32.21 -12.92 3.97
CA ASP A 131 30.93 -13.48 3.48
C ASP A 131 31.07 -13.87 2.00
N SER A 132 30.42 -14.95 1.60
CA SER A 132 30.38 -15.38 0.20
C SER A 132 29.41 -14.55 -0.66
N HIS A 133 28.46 -13.84 -0.02
CA HIS A 133 27.44 -13.04 -0.68
C HIS A 133 27.21 -11.73 0.06
N GLY A 134 27.13 -10.64 -0.71
CA GLY A 134 26.43 -9.41 -0.36
C GLY A 134 25.01 -9.44 -0.94
N GLY A 135 24.40 -8.26 -1.08
CA GLY A 135 23.09 -8.14 -1.74
C GLY A 135 22.31 -6.92 -1.30
N CYS A 136 21.05 -6.92 -1.63
CA CYS A 136 20.10 -5.87 -1.23
C CYS A 136 18.80 -6.45 -0.68
N SER A 137 18.13 -5.66 0.14
CA SER A 137 16.85 -5.99 0.77
C SER A 137 15.88 -4.85 0.56
N VAL A 138 14.63 -5.16 0.28
CA VAL A 138 13.52 -4.22 0.33
C VAL A 138 12.66 -4.56 1.54
N HIS A 139 12.34 -3.57 2.35
CA HIS A 139 11.61 -3.76 3.60
C HIS A 139 10.65 -2.60 3.87
N ILE A 140 9.66 -2.85 4.73
CA ILE A 140 8.79 -1.81 5.28
C ILE A 140 9.60 -1.01 6.31
N VAL A 141 9.48 0.31 6.29
CA VAL A 141 10.15 1.17 7.27
C VAL A 141 9.42 1.12 8.60
N THR A 142 10.18 0.91 9.68
CA THR A 142 9.74 0.95 11.07
C THR A 142 10.61 1.92 11.85
N PRO A 143 10.24 2.34 13.08
CA PRO A 143 11.06 3.21 13.90
C PRO A 143 12.48 2.67 14.16
N GLU A 144 12.62 1.35 14.30
CA GLU A 144 13.93 0.72 14.41
C GLU A 144 14.62 0.67 13.03
N LEU A 145 15.86 1.15 12.95
CA LEU A 145 16.62 1.26 11.72
C LEU A 145 16.85 -0.11 11.07
N ASP A 146 16.47 -0.23 9.80
CA ASP A 146 16.64 -1.42 8.95
C ASP A 146 16.15 -2.73 9.60
N ALA A 147 15.06 -2.65 10.38
CA ALA A 147 14.52 -3.78 11.15
C ALA A 147 13.09 -4.17 10.76
N GLY A 148 12.47 -3.45 9.85
CA GLY A 148 11.10 -3.71 9.44
C GLY A 148 10.93 -5.01 8.63
N PRO A 149 9.68 -5.45 8.43
CA PRO A 149 9.37 -6.65 7.67
C PRO A 149 9.98 -6.64 6.26
N LEU A 150 10.66 -7.74 5.90
CA LEU A 150 11.26 -7.91 4.58
C LEU A 150 10.18 -8.21 3.54
N LEU A 151 10.28 -7.56 2.39
CA LEU A 151 9.45 -7.83 1.22
C LEU A 151 10.17 -8.69 0.19
N GLY A 152 11.49 -8.50 0.04
CA GLY A 152 12.31 -9.30 -0.85
C GLY A 152 13.79 -9.01 -0.69
N GLN A 153 14.62 -9.96 -1.15
CA GLN A 153 16.07 -9.86 -1.12
C GLN A 153 16.67 -10.47 -2.39
N VAL A 154 17.81 -9.94 -2.81
CA VAL A 154 18.66 -10.53 -3.86
C VAL A 154 20.07 -10.67 -3.34
N ALA A 155 20.61 -11.89 -3.41
CA ALA A 155 22.00 -12.19 -3.09
C ALA A 155 22.90 -11.96 -4.31
N VAL A 156 24.07 -11.37 -4.08
CA VAL A 156 25.10 -11.12 -5.08
C VAL A 156 26.41 -11.72 -4.58
N HIS A 157 27.06 -12.54 -5.39
CA HIS A 157 28.36 -13.13 -5.03
C HIS A 157 29.41 -12.05 -4.76
N ILE A 158 30.19 -12.24 -3.70
CA ILE A 158 31.41 -11.48 -3.43
C ILE A 158 32.57 -12.26 -4.09
N LEU A 159 33.24 -11.61 -5.03
CA LEU A 159 34.39 -12.19 -5.74
C LEU A 159 35.68 -11.99 -4.94
N PRO A 160 36.69 -12.84 -5.11
CA PRO A 160 37.94 -12.76 -4.33
C PRO A 160 38.71 -11.43 -4.42
N ASP A 161 38.54 -10.72 -5.53
CA ASP A 161 39.17 -9.42 -5.84
C ASP A 161 38.22 -8.22 -5.73
N ASP A 162 37.04 -8.42 -5.12
CA ASP A 162 36.11 -7.30 -4.93
C ASP A 162 36.62 -6.25 -3.98
N THR A 163 36.41 -5.03 -4.39
CA THR A 163 36.41 -3.86 -3.53
C THR A 163 34.97 -3.49 -3.14
N PRO A 164 34.77 -2.66 -2.10
CA PRO A 164 33.45 -2.13 -1.77
C PRO A 164 32.74 -1.50 -2.98
N ASP A 165 33.48 -0.79 -3.84
CA ASP A 165 32.93 -0.14 -5.02
C ASP A 165 32.45 -1.13 -6.09
N THR A 166 33.23 -2.17 -6.37
CA THR A 166 32.87 -3.19 -7.37
C THR A 166 31.68 -4.02 -6.92
N LEU A 167 31.64 -4.40 -5.64
CA LEU A 167 30.50 -5.10 -5.05
C LEU A 167 29.26 -4.18 -5.06
N SER A 168 29.40 -2.91 -4.65
CA SER A 168 28.32 -1.92 -4.65
C SER A 168 27.70 -1.75 -6.03
N ALA A 169 28.51 -1.66 -7.08
CA ALA A 169 28.01 -1.53 -8.46
C ALA A 169 27.15 -2.73 -8.87
N ARG A 170 27.52 -3.97 -8.51
CA ARG A 170 26.73 -5.17 -8.81
C ARG A 170 25.47 -5.26 -7.97
N VAL A 171 25.54 -4.91 -6.68
CA VAL A 171 24.39 -4.87 -5.79
C VAL A 171 23.36 -3.84 -6.28
N LEU A 172 23.83 -2.68 -6.74
CA LEU A 172 22.98 -1.61 -7.28
C LEU A 172 22.18 -2.09 -8.52
N MET A 173 22.79 -2.89 -9.39
CA MET A 173 22.08 -3.48 -10.53
C MET A 173 20.97 -4.45 -10.11
N ALA A 174 21.21 -5.21 -9.04
CA ALA A 174 20.18 -6.08 -8.47
C ALA A 174 19.05 -5.27 -7.80
N GLU A 175 19.40 -4.18 -7.13
CA GLU A 175 18.44 -3.25 -6.50
C GLU A 175 17.50 -2.62 -7.53
N TYR A 176 18.00 -2.21 -8.70
CA TYR A 176 17.18 -1.63 -9.78
C TYR A 176 16.11 -2.59 -10.32
N GLN A 177 16.31 -3.88 -10.17
CA GLN A 177 15.31 -4.89 -10.55
C GLN A 177 14.41 -5.28 -9.38
N LEU A 178 14.97 -5.39 -8.17
CA LEU A 178 14.23 -5.83 -7.00
C LEU A 178 13.24 -4.78 -6.52
N TYR A 179 13.70 -3.53 -6.31
CA TYR A 179 12.90 -2.51 -5.65
C TYR A 179 11.61 -2.17 -6.40
N PRO A 180 11.64 -1.93 -7.72
CA PRO A 180 10.40 -1.63 -8.46
C PRO A 180 9.37 -2.77 -8.38
N ARG A 181 9.82 -4.03 -8.42
CA ARG A 181 8.95 -5.20 -8.31
C ARG A 181 8.33 -5.30 -6.91
N MET A 182 9.15 -5.19 -5.86
CA MET A 182 8.66 -5.27 -4.49
C MET A 182 7.70 -4.12 -4.17
N LEU A 183 7.96 -2.92 -4.69
CA LEU A 183 7.03 -1.80 -4.56
C LEU A 183 5.71 -2.10 -5.28
N ALA A 184 5.75 -2.59 -6.53
CA ALA A 184 4.57 -2.96 -7.28
C ALA A 184 3.74 -4.04 -6.59
N ASP A 185 4.40 -5.12 -6.16
CA ASP A 185 3.76 -6.23 -5.45
C ASP A 185 3.12 -5.75 -4.13
N TYR A 186 3.82 -4.86 -3.41
CA TYR A 186 3.35 -4.35 -2.13
C TYR A 186 2.15 -3.42 -2.26
N VAL A 187 2.22 -2.41 -3.13
CA VAL A 187 1.12 -1.45 -3.29
C VAL A 187 -0.06 -2.05 -4.03
N GLY A 188 0.20 -3.00 -4.94
CA GLY A 188 -0.82 -3.73 -5.68
C GLY A 188 -1.60 -4.72 -4.84
N ARG A 189 -1.00 -5.29 -3.76
CA ARG A 189 -1.62 -6.32 -2.94
C ARG A 189 -2.93 -5.86 -2.30
N GLU A 190 -2.98 -4.63 -1.78
CA GLU A 190 -4.16 -4.07 -1.12
C GLU A 190 -5.29 -3.72 -2.09
N ARG A 191 -5.00 -3.76 -3.38
CA ARG A 191 -5.94 -3.56 -4.49
C ARG A 191 -6.21 -4.85 -5.25
N SER A 192 -5.49 -5.93 -4.95
CA SER A 192 -5.71 -7.21 -5.60
C SER A 192 -7.08 -7.78 -5.21
N PRO A 193 -7.83 -8.35 -6.17
CA PRO A 193 -9.12 -8.97 -5.87
C PRO A 193 -9.04 -9.99 -4.74
N ASP A 194 -7.99 -10.81 -4.70
CA ASP A 194 -7.80 -11.84 -3.68
C ASP A 194 -7.65 -11.25 -2.27
N TYR A 195 -6.86 -10.18 -2.13
CA TYR A 195 -6.71 -9.48 -0.85
C TYR A 195 -8.05 -8.85 -0.42
N LEU A 196 -8.71 -8.12 -1.33
CA LEU A 196 -9.99 -7.46 -1.04
C LEU A 196 -11.06 -8.46 -0.61
N VAL A 197 -11.15 -9.60 -1.31
CA VAL A 197 -12.04 -10.70 -0.94
C VAL A 197 -11.69 -11.26 0.44
N ALA A 198 -10.40 -11.47 0.73
CA ALA A 198 -9.96 -11.97 2.03
C ALA A 198 -10.35 -11.03 3.17
N GLN A 199 -10.17 -9.72 2.99
CA GLN A 199 -10.55 -8.70 3.97
C GLN A 199 -12.07 -8.64 4.22
N VAL A 200 -12.88 -8.74 3.16
CA VAL A 200 -14.34 -8.82 3.29
C VAL A 200 -14.74 -10.13 3.96
N ARG A 201 -14.15 -11.26 3.56
CA ARG A 201 -14.44 -12.61 4.10
C ARG A 201 -14.25 -12.66 5.61
N GLU A 202 -13.13 -12.17 6.11
CA GLU A 202 -12.81 -12.13 7.53
C GLU A 202 -13.92 -11.43 8.32
N ARG A 203 -14.34 -10.25 7.87
CA ARG A 203 -15.35 -9.42 8.53
C ARG A 203 -16.78 -9.93 8.36
N ALA A 204 -17.09 -10.49 7.20
CA ALA A 204 -18.41 -11.05 6.94
C ALA A 204 -18.65 -12.33 7.74
N LEU A 205 -17.65 -13.21 7.85
CA LEU A 205 -17.74 -14.46 8.62
C LEU A 205 -17.65 -14.22 10.14
N ALA A 206 -17.24 -13.05 10.59
CA ALA A 206 -17.35 -12.64 11.99
C ALA A 206 -18.81 -12.37 12.42
N GLN A 207 -19.75 -12.22 11.46
CA GLN A 207 -21.16 -12.07 11.80
C GLN A 207 -21.77 -13.40 12.26
N PRO A 208 -22.70 -13.38 13.25
CA PRO A 208 -23.30 -14.61 13.78
C PRO A 208 -23.97 -15.48 12.71
N GLU A 209 -23.69 -16.78 12.74
CA GLU A 209 -24.21 -17.77 11.78
C GLU A 209 -23.97 -17.41 10.31
N ALA A 210 -22.90 -16.63 10.00
CA ALA A 210 -22.53 -16.31 8.66
C ALA A 210 -21.87 -17.49 7.95
N GLU A 211 -22.19 -17.67 6.68
CA GLU A 211 -21.56 -18.64 5.78
C GLU A 211 -21.16 -17.96 4.45
N GLU A 212 -20.08 -18.44 3.84
CA GLU A 212 -19.70 -18.08 2.47
C GLU A 212 -20.20 -19.13 1.48
N THR A 213 -20.72 -18.67 0.35
CA THR A 213 -21.08 -19.50 -0.79
C THR A 213 -20.73 -18.76 -2.08
N LEU A 214 -20.86 -19.42 -3.22
CA LEU A 214 -20.73 -18.76 -4.53
C LEU A 214 -22.11 -18.56 -5.13
N SER A 215 -22.34 -17.38 -5.69
CA SER A 215 -23.54 -17.05 -6.46
C SER A 215 -23.14 -16.38 -7.77
N HIS A 216 -23.44 -17.01 -8.91
CA HIS A 216 -23.04 -16.52 -10.24
C HIS A 216 -21.53 -16.23 -10.35
N GLY A 217 -20.70 -17.06 -9.71
CA GLY A 217 -19.24 -16.90 -9.69
C GLY A 217 -18.71 -15.87 -8.69
N MET A 218 -19.56 -15.11 -8.01
CA MET A 218 -19.18 -14.11 -7.00
C MET A 218 -19.18 -14.73 -5.60
N PRO A 219 -18.16 -14.46 -4.76
CA PRO A 219 -18.24 -14.73 -3.34
C PRO A 219 -19.45 -14.02 -2.72
N CYS A 220 -20.28 -14.74 -2.00
CA CYS A 220 -21.41 -14.16 -1.32
C CYS A 220 -21.56 -14.70 0.11
N PHE A 221 -22.00 -13.83 1.00
CA PHE A 221 -22.12 -14.08 2.42
C PHE A 221 -23.59 -14.05 2.82
N GLY A 222 -24.00 -15.04 3.57
CA GLY A 222 -25.39 -15.20 4.01
C GLY A 222 -25.44 -15.79 5.41
N ILE A 223 -26.64 -15.83 5.95
CA ILE A 223 -26.94 -16.57 7.18
C ILE A 223 -27.17 -18.03 6.81
N VAL A 224 -26.64 -18.95 7.57
CA VAL A 224 -26.82 -20.40 7.37
C VAL A 224 -28.32 -20.73 7.16
N LYS A 225 -28.65 -21.34 6.02
CA LYS A 225 -30.04 -21.61 5.58
C LYS A 225 -30.93 -20.36 5.51
N GLY A 226 -30.33 -19.15 5.46
CA GLY A 226 -31.04 -17.88 5.46
C GLY A 226 -30.79 -17.04 4.20
N LYS A 227 -30.99 -15.74 4.33
CA LYS A 227 -30.82 -14.76 3.26
C LYS A 227 -29.36 -14.33 3.12
N LYS A 228 -28.98 -13.94 1.91
CA LYS A 228 -27.68 -13.32 1.65
C LYS A 228 -27.71 -11.85 2.05
N PHE A 229 -26.60 -11.41 2.68
CA PHE A 229 -26.45 -10.02 3.13
C PHE A 229 -25.32 -9.28 2.42
N ALA A 230 -24.34 -9.96 1.81
CA ALA A 230 -23.26 -9.32 1.08
C ALA A 230 -22.79 -10.17 -0.11
N TYR A 231 -22.25 -9.49 -1.13
CA TYR A 231 -21.57 -10.10 -2.26
C TYR A 231 -20.29 -9.34 -2.54
N VAL A 232 -19.26 -10.03 -3.06
CA VAL A 232 -18.09 -9.37 -3.63
C VAL A 232 -18.14 -9.51 -5.14
N SER A 233 -18.33 -8.39 -5.82
CA SER A 233 -18.31 -8.30 -7.27
C SER A 233 -16.86 -8.14 -7.73
N LEU A 234 -16.43 -9.05 -8.63
CA LEU A 234 -15.08 -9.05 -9.19
C LEU A 234 -15.21 -8.88 -10.70
N ASP A 235 -14.80 -7.70 -11.21
CA ASP A 235 -14.83 -7.41 -12.66
C ASP A 235 -16.14 -7.83 -13.35
N HIS A 236 -17.27 -7.55 -12.72
CA HIS A 236 -18.56 -8.02 -13.20
C HIS A 236 -18.91 -7.35 -14.53
N HIS A 237 -19.07 -8.16 -15.57
CA HIS A 237 -19.25 -7.70 -16.95
C HIS A 237 -18.07 -6.92 -17.56
N GLY A 238 -16.84 -7.09 -17.06
CA GLY A 238 -15.66 -6.42 -17.59
C GLY A 238 -15.58 -4.94 -17.20
N ASP A 239 -16.18 -4.55 -16.07
CA ASP A 239 -16.14 -3.16 -15.56
C ASP A 239 -14.84 -2.82 -14.83
N GLY A 240 -13.96 -3.78 -14.64
CA GLY A 240 -12.65 -3.64 -13.98
C GLY A 240 -12.72 -3.29 -12.51
N LYS A 241 -13.90 -3.39 -11.87
CA LYS A 241 -14.11 -2.99 -10.46
C LYS A 241 -14.12 -4.20 -9.53
N THR A 242 -13.57 -3.99 -8.34
CA THR A 242 -13.80 -4.88 -7.19
C THR A 242 -14.63 -4.13 -6.17
N SER A 243 -15.81 -4.67 -5.85
CA SER A 243 -16.78 -3.96 -5.03
C SER A 243 -17.47 -4.88 -4.02
N LEU A 244 -17.77 -4.33 -2.85
CA LEU A 244 -18.66 -4.91 -1.87
C LEU A 244 -20.10 -4.46 -2.16
N LEU A 245 -21.02 -5.41 -2.31
CA LEU A 245 -22.45 -5.14 -2.45
C LEU A 245 -23.13 -5.44 -1.12
N VAL A 246 -23.81 -4.46 -0.55
CA VAL A 246 -24.49 -4.55 0.76
C VAL A 246 -25.92 -4.01 0.69
N LYS A 247 -26.75 -4.43 1.64
CA LYS A 247 -28.10 -3.92 1.79
C LYS A 247 -28.12 -2.57 2.50
N ILE A 248 -29.02 -1.74 2.01
CA ILE A 248 -29.33 -0.41 2.53
C ILE A 248 -30.83 -0.26 2.78
N SER A 249 -31.26 0.86 3.36
CA SER A 249 -32.68 1.07 3.71
C SER A 249 -33.60 1.29 2.51
N GLY A 250 -33.06 1.71 1.37
CA GLY A 250 -33.84 1.93 0.16
C GLY A 250 -33.24 2.92 -0.84
N PRO A 251 -34.03 3.34 -1.85
CA PRO A 251 -33.54 4.17 -2.94
C PRO A 251 -33.05 5.56 -2.52
N ASP A 252 -33.66 6.15 -1.49
CA ASP A 252 -33.25 7.48 -1.02
C ASP A 252 -31.84 7.46 -0.43
N GLU A 253 -31.51 6.43 0.37
CA GLU A 253 -30.17 6.24 0.88
C GLU A 253 -29.18 5.93 -0.24
N GLN A 254 -29.57 5.11 -1.23
CA GLN A 254 -28.74 4.83 -2.39
C GLN A 254 -28.35 6.12 -3.13
N ALA A 255 -29.35 6.99 -3.38
CA ALA A 255 -29.13 8.26 -4.05
C ALA A 255 -28.22 9.19 -3.25
N GLN A 256 -28.41 9.30 -1.92
CA GLN A 256 -27.57 10.10 -1.04
C GLN A 256 -26.11 9.64 -1.04
N LEU A 257 -25.86 8.33 -0.98
CA LEU A 257 -24.52 7.78 -0.99
C LEU A 257 -23.81 8.05 -2.32
N ILE A 258 -24.50 7.88 -3.44
CA ILE A 258 -23.95 8.13 -4.77
C ILE A 258 -23.66 9.63 -4.97
N ASP A 259 -24.56 10.53 -4.50
CA ASP A 259 -24.32 11.98 -4.56
C ASP A 259 -23.14 12.42 -3.69
N MET A 260 -22.94 11.76 -2.54
CA MET A 260 -21.85 12.07 -1.62
C MET A 260 -20.47 11.69 -2.20
N ASP A 261 -20.35 10.51 -2.83
CA ASP A 261 -19.10 10.03 -3.43
C ASP A 261 -19.42 9.09 -4.61
N PRO A 262 -19.62 9.65 -5.82
CA PRO A 262 -19.96 8.87 -7.02
C PRO A 262 -18.82 7.97 -7.54
N ASP A 263 -17.59 8.21 -7.10
CA ASP A 263 -16.47 7.34 -7.44
C ASP A 263 -16.46 6.07 -6.59
N ARG A 264 -16.94 6.14 -5.34
CA ARG A 264 -16.98 5.04 -4.38
C ARG A 264 -18.28 4.26 -4.41
N TYR A 265 -19.42 4.95 -4.46
CA TYR A 265 -20.74 4.33 -4.37
C TYR A 265 -21.43 4.30 -5.73
N TYR A 266 -22.11 3.19 -6.01
CA TYR A 266 -22.87 3.05 -7.26
C TYR A 266 -24.07 2.11 -7.11
N ARG A 267 -25.00 2.19 -8.07
CA ARG A 267 -26.13 1.26 -8.17
C ARG A 267 -25.66 -0.03 -8.86
N PRO A 268 -25.65 -1.18 -8.15
CA PRO A 268 -25.18 -2.43 -8.75
C PRO A 268 -26.24 -2.96 -9.74
N ALA A 269 -25.77 -3.41 -10.90
CA ALA A 269 -26.63 -4.03 -11.89
C ALA A 269 -27.26 -5.33 -11.34
N TYR A 270 -28.51 -5.59 -11.72
CA TYR A 270 -29.30 -6.76 -11.30
C TYR A 270 -29.65 -6.85 -9.82
N PHE A 271 -29.28 -5.87 -9.01
CA PHE A 271 -29.70 -5.73 -7.62
C PHE A 271 -30.78 -4.64 -7.52
N GLY A 272 -31.80 -4.87 -6.70
CA GLY A 272 -32.86 -3.88 -6.48
C GLY A 272 -32.40 -2.65 -5.68
N ASP A 273 -33.29 -1.68 -5.54
CA ASP A 273 -33.03 -0.38 -4.89
C ASP A 273 -32.62 -0.48 -3.39
N GLY A 274 -32.71 -1.65 -2.80
CA GLY A 274 -32.22 -1.91 -1.44
C GLY A 274 -30.77 -2.38 -1.35
N TRP A 275 -29.95 -2.15 -2.38
CA TRP A 275 -28.54 -2.51 -2.43
C TRP A 275 -27.69 -1.35 -2.92
N VAL A 276 -26.45 -1.28 -2.44
CA VAL A 276 -25.42 -0.35 -2.93
C VAL A 276 -24.12 -1.11 -3.18
N GLY A 277 -23.42 -0.74 -4.23
CA GLY A 277 -22.05 -1.17 -4.50
C GLY A 277 -21.06 -0.16 -3.91
N ILE A 278 -20.10 -0.66 -3.16
CA ILE A 278 -19.01 0.10 -2.54
C ILE A 278 -17.70 -0.36 -3.19
N ARG A 279 -17.04 0.50 -3.92
CA ARG A 279 -15.78 0.19 -4.58
C ARG A 279 -14.67 0.01 -3.54
N LEU A 280 -13.97 -1.12 -3.63
CA LEU A 280 -12.84 -1.47 -2.78
C LEU A 280 -11.49 -1.31 -3.50
N ASP A 281 -11.50 -1.26 -4.83
CA ASP A 281 -10.30 -1.17 -5.69
C ASP A 281 -9.67 0.24 -5.73
N LEU A 282 -10.22 1.21 -5.02
CA LEU A 282 -9.69 2.57 -4.96
C LEU A 282 -8.42 2.69 -4.09
N GLY A 283 -8.21 1.76 -3.14
CA GLY A 283 -6.99 1.64 -2.36
C GLY A 283 -6.96 2.40 -1.03
N ASP A 284 -8.00 3.15 -0.71
CA ASP A 284 -8.16 3.93 0.52
C ASP A 284 -9.30 3.36 1.41
N ASN A 285 -9.35 2.05 1.54
CA ASN A 285 -10.43 1.38 2.26
C ASN A 285 -10.32 1.58 3.76
N ASP A 286 -11.36 2.16 4.35
CA ASP A 286 -11.60 2.11 5.79
C ASP A 286 -12.28 0.76 6.13
N TRP A 287 -11.48 -0.16 6.65
CA TRP A 287 -11.94 -1.51 6.95
C TRP A 287 -12.88 -1.59 8.16
N ASP A 288 -12.87 -0.60 9.04
CA ASP A 288 -13.83 -0.49 10.14
C ASP A 288 -15.18 -0.05 9.60
N ALA A 289 -15.21 0.93 8.70
CA ALA A 289 -16.44 1.30 7.98
C ALA A 289 -16.99 0.13 7.14
N VAL A 290 -16.12 -0.67 6.48
CA VAL A 290 -16.55 -1.88 5.78
C VAL A 290 -17.17 -2.91 6.73
N ALA A 291 -16.60 -3.10 7.93
CA ALA A 291 -17.18 -3.99 8.95
C ALA A 291 -18.56 -3.51 9.41
N GLU A 292 -18.74 -2.20 9.59
CA GLU A 292 -20.04 -1.60 9.92
C GLU A 292 -21.08 -1.80 8.82
N TRP A 293 -20.71 -1.63 7.54
CA TRP A 293 -21.57 -1.91 6.41
C TRP A 293 -22.02 -3.38 6.37
N LEU A 294 -21.11 -4.32 6.61
CA LEU A 294 -21.42 -5.75 6.67
C LEU A 294 -22.34 -6.08 7.84
N ALA A 295 -22.07 -5.55 9.03
CA ALA A 295 -22.91 -5.74 10.21
C ALA A 295 -24.32 -5.18 10.01
N ARG A 296 -24.45 -3.98 9.44
CA ARG A 296 -25.72 -3.35 9.10
C ARG A 296 -26.49 -4.18 8.08
N SER A 297 -25.85 -4.61 7.01
CA SER A 297 -26.44 -5.43 5.98
C SER A 297 -26.89 -6.81 6.51
N TRP A 298 -26.09 -7.42 7.43
CA TRP A 298 -26.45 -8.63 8.12
C TRP A 298 -27.72 -8.43 8.98
N ARG A 299 -27.79 -7.35 9.79
CA ARG A 299 -28.97 -7.02 10.60
C ARG A 299 -30.23 -6.87 9.75
N ALA A 300 -30.14 -6.36 8.54
CA ALA A 300 -31.28 -6.19 7.63
C ALA A 300 -31.92 -7.53 7.18
N VAL A 301 -31.20 -8.64 7.27
CA VAL A 301 -31.68 -9.96 6.85
C VAL A 301 -31.75 -10.98 7.98
N ALA A 302 -31.13 -10.71 9.11
CA ALA A 302 -31.04 -11.63 10.23
C ALA A 302 -32.41 -11.90 10.88
N PRO A 303 -32.69 -13.15 11.25
CA PRO A 303 -33.87 -13.49 12.06
C PRO A 303 -33.85 -12.74 13.40
N LYS A 304 -35.02 -12.33 13.90
CA LYS A 304 -35.15 -11.61 15.17
C LYS A 304 -34.49 -12.33 16.34
N LYS A 305 -34.41 -13.67 16.32
CA LYS A 305 -33.73 -14.46 17.34
C LYS A 305 -32.23 -14.16 17.40
N LEU A 306 -31.57 -13.93 16.25
CA LEU A 306 -30.13 -13.63 16.20
C LEU A 306 -29.85 -12.17 16.55
N THR A 307 -30.68 -11.23 16.09
CA THR A 307 -30.52 -9.81 16.42
C THR A 307 -30.75 -9.52 17.90
N GLY A 308 -31.64 -10.27 18.58
CA GLY A 308 -31.88 -10.14 20.02
C GLY A 308 -30.70 -10.60 20.90
N LEU A 309 -29.81 -11.46 20.39
CA LEU A 309 -28.61 -11.88 21.12
C LEU A 309 -27.53 -10.78 21.14
N LEU A 310 -27.46 -9.95 20.08
CA LEU A 310 -26.50 -8.85 20.03
C LEU A 310 -26.90 -7.68 20.94
N SER A 311 -28.18 -7.37 21.07
CA SER A 311 -28.64 -6.30 21.96
C SER A 311 -28.37 -6.58 23.45
N VAL A 312 -28.21 -7.84 23.82
CA VAL A 312 -27.83 -8.24 25.18
C VAL A 312 -26.30 -8.16 25.40
N ALA A 313 -25.51 -8.34 24.34
CA ALA A 313 -24.03 -8.23 24.42
C ALA A 313 -23.54 -6.78 24.46
N ASP A 314 -24.30 -5.83 23.90
CA ASP A 314 -23.98 -4.39 23.91
C ASP A 314 -24.36 -3.72 25.27
N GLU A 315 -25.04 -4.42 26.18
CA GLU A 315 -25.42 -3.93 27.52
C GLU A 315 -24.43 -4.35 28.66
N PHE A 316 -23.35 -5.07 28.32
CA PHE A 316 -22.29 -5.49 29.25
C PHE A 316 -20.90 -5.07 28.77
#